data_04a6462b81377fc3af57229b9af7892f
#
_entry.id   04a6462b81377fc3af57229b9af7892f
#
_cell.length_a   1.000
_cell.length_b   1.000
_cell.length_c   1.000
_cell.angle_alpha   90.00
_cell.angle_beta   90.00
_cell.angle_gamma   90.00
#
_symmetry.space_group_name_H-M   'P 1'
#
loop_
_entity.id
_entity.type
_entity.pdbx_description
1 polymer ?
#
loop_
_entity_poly.entity_id
_entity_poly.type
_entity_poly.pdbx_seq_one_letter_code
_entity_poly.pdbx_strand_id
1 'polypeptide(L)'
;MATRFKPRRLLLLFTMHVTFALFADAANLSQEGKLNILGVFDALQVGSLPALHPRATLVVHLKGSPADAGSHRVTLQWLSPSGSELWSSDGELGVVPPPAGVVEMDFPLIAQLDLPLDMAGRYVMRVGLDGNTHAEVAVQVRPAAAAPVSRTPVMMS
;
A
#
# COMPACT_ATOMS: atom_id res chain seq x y z
N MET A 1 -20.72 39.11 -19.99
CA MET A 1 -19.42 38.46 -19.94
C MET A 1 -19.60 37.04 -19.42
N ALA A 2 -19.39 36.04 -20.23
CA ALA A 2 -19.48 34.66 -19.79
C ALA A 2 -18.27 34.33 -18.90
N THR A 3 -18.53 34.06 -17.61
CA THR A 3 -17.53 33.56 -16.71
C THR A 3 -17.15 32.15 -17.17
N ARG A 4 -15.96 31.99 -17.76
CA ARG A 4 -15.45 30.66 -18.08
C ARG A 4 -15.20 29.91 -16.76
N PHE A 5 -16.10 29.01 -16.43
CA PHE A 5 -15.89 27.99 -15.42
C PHE A 5 -14.67 27.16 -15.84
N LYS A 6 -13.57 27.22 -15.07
CA LYS A 6 -12.44 26.32 -15.32
C LYS A 6 -12.78 24.95 -14.75
N PRO A 7 -13.00 23.92 -15.61
CA PRO A 7 -13.42 22.61 -15.13
C PRO A 7 -12.33 21.81 -14.40
N ARG A 8 -11.14 22.39 -14.23
CA ARG A 8 -9.99 21.69 -13.64
C ARG A 8 -10.18 21.18 -12.21
N ARG A 9 -11.02 21.82 -11.40
CA ARG A 9 -11.26 21.38 -10.02
C ARG A 9 -12.24 20.22 -9.89
N LEU A 10 -13.23 20.13 -10.76
CA LEU A 10 -14.21 19.04 -10.75
C LEU A 10 -13.61 17.73 -11.26
N LEU A 11 -12.71 17.76 -12.23
CA LEU A 11 -12.02 16.57 -12.74
C LEU A 11 -11.11 15.92 -11.71
N LEU A 12 -10.49 16.71 -10.81
CA LEU A 12 -9.62 16.19 -9.73
C LEU A 12 -10.40 15.45 -8.64
N LEU A 13 -11.67 15.79 -8.42
CA LEU A 13 -12.54 15.13 -7.43
C LEU A 13 -13.01 13.75 -7.87
N PHE A 14 -12.96 13.44 -9.17
CA PHE A 14 -13.42 12.18 -9.75
C PHE A 14 -12.32 11.28 -10.26
N THR A 15 -11.05 11.66 -10.07
CA THR A 15 -9.92 10.83 -10.49
C THR A 15 -9.67 9.73 -9.46
N MET A 16 -9.39 8.52 -9.95
CA MET A 16 -8.98 7.40 -9.10
C MET A 16 -7.81 7.81 -8.21
N HIS A 17 -7.91 7.55 -6.93
CA HIS A 17 -6.90 7.92 -5.94
C HIS A 17 -6.80 6.89 -4.82
N VAL A 18 -5.65 6.89 -4.17
CA VAL A 18 -5.39 6.03 -3.01
C VAL A 18 -5.93 6.72 -1.77
N THR A 19 -6.81 6.03 -1.04
CA THR A 19 -7.33 6.52 0.25
C THR A 19 -6.45 6.10 1.42
N PHE A 20 -5.89 4.89 1.35
CA PHE A 20 -4.85 4.41 2.25
C PHE A 20 -4.02 3.31 1.59
N ALA A 21 -2.79 3.14 2.06
CA ALA A 21 -1.92 2.04 1.72
C ALA A 21 -1.13 1.63 2.97
N LEU A 22 -0.97 0.33 3.18
CA LEU A 22 -0.28 -0.19 4.35
C LEU A 22 0.26 -1.59 4.11
N PHE A 23 1.17 -2.04 4.98
CA PHE A 23 1.58 -3.42 5.07
C PHE A 23 0.91 -4.13 6.24
N ALA A 24 0.60 -5.40 6.04
CA ALA A 24 0.00 -6.26 7.05
C ALA A 24 0.51 -7.70 6.91
N ASP A 25 0.25 -8.52 7.90
CA ASP A 25 0.56 -9.94 7.86
C ASP A 25 -0.38 -10.68 6.89
N ALA A 26 -1.64 -10.30 6.85
CA ALA A 26 -2.63 -10.90 5.97
C ALA A 26 -3.76 -9.91 5.66
N ALA A 27 -4.38 -10.09 4.52
CA ALA A 27 -5.61 -9.39 4.16
C ALA A 27 -6.44 -10.22 3.19
N ASN A 28 -7.75 -10.08 3.25
CA ASN A 28 -8.68 -10.69 2.31
C ASN A 28 -9.94 -9.85 2.15
N LEU A 29 -10.73 -10.22 1.16
CA LEU A 29 -12.08 -9.69 0.98
C LEU A 29 -13.09 -10.71 1.46
N SER A 30 -14.10 -10.26 2.23
CA SER A 30 -15.26 -11.09 2.56
C SER A 30 -16.14 -11.29 1.32
N GLN A 31 -17.09 -12.21 1.41
CA GLN A 31 -18.08 -12.40 0.34
C GLN A 31 -18.90 -11.14 0.04
N GLU A 32 -19.05 -10.25 1.03
CA GLU A 32 -19.74 -8.97 0.88
C GLU A 32 -18.84 -7.86 0.35
N GLY A 33 -17.58 -8.16 0.02
CA GLY A 33 -16.60 -7.20 -0.49
C GLY A 33 -15.95 -6.33 0.58
N LYS A 34 -16.12 -6.67 1.87
CA LYS A 34 -15.46 -5.96 2.97
C LYS A 34 -14.01 -6.40 3.08
N LEU A 35 -13.14 -5.43 3.29
CA LEU A 35 -11.72 -5.65 3.44
C LEU A 35 -11.39 -6.04 4.90
N ASN A 36 -10.79 -7.21 5.07
CA ASN A 36 -10.27 -7.68 6.35
C ASN A 36 -8.76 -7.56 6.33
N ILE A 37 -8.18 -6.90 7.32
CA ILE A 37 -6.74 -6.67 7.45
C ILE A 37 -6.30 -7.16 8.82
N LEU A 38 -5.26 -7.99 8.85
CA LEU A 38 -4.74 -8.58 10.08
C LEU A 38 -3.26 -8.29 10.22
N GLY A 39 -2.86 -7.75 11.37
CA GLY A 39 -1.46 -7.53 11.70
C GLY A 39 -0.82 -6.41 10.89
N VAL A 40 -1.36 -5.19 10.95
CA VAL A 40 -0.77 -4.02 10.31
C VAL A 40 0.56 -3.69 10.95
N PHE A 41 1.60 -3.47 10.13
CA PHE A 41 2.92 -3.12 10.63
C PHE A 41 3.55 -1.98 9.81
N ASP A 42 4.39 -1.21 10.45
CA ASP A 42 5.25 -0.17 9.86
C ASP A 42 6.72 -0.30 10.29
N ALA A 43 7.02 -1.35 11.04
CA ALA A 43 8.36 -1.66 11.50
C ALA A 43 8.60 -3.17 11.47
N LEU A 44 9.83 -3.56 11.15
CA LEU A 44 10.29 -4.94 11.15
C LEU A 44 11.57 -5.05 11.98
N GLN A 45 11.68 -6.12 12.75
CA GLN A 45 12.92 -6.52 13.41
C GLN A 45 13.51 -7.71 12.68
N VAL A 46 14.80 -7.65 12.38
CA VAL A 46 15.52 -8.71 11.67
C VAL A 46 16.72 -9.17 12.51
N GLY A 47 16.97 -10.48 12.51
CA GLY A 47 18.09 -11.06 13.28
C GLY A 47 19.46 -10.72 12.65
N SER A 48 19.52 -10.60 11.35
CA SER A 48 20.72 -10.27 10.61
C SER A 48 20.38 -9.64 9.27
N LEU A 49 21.29 -8.88 8.70
CA LEU A 49 21.17 -8.26 7.37
C LEU A 49 22.34 -8.70 6.49
N PRO A 50 22.15 -8.92 5.19
CA PRO A 50 20.89 -8.82 4.46
C PRO A 50 19.88 -9.91 4.83
N ALA A 51 18.59 -9.61 4.65
CA ALA A 51 17.49 -10.52 4.96
C ALA A 51 16.40 -10.43 3.89
N LEU A 52 15.50 -11.38 3.93
CA LEU A 52 14.25 -11.36 3.16
C LEU A 52 13.08 -11.47 4.13
N HIS A 53 12.16 -10.52 4.08
CA HIS A 53 10.90 -10.63 4.80
C HIS A 53 9.86 -11.24 3.86
N PRO A 54 9.49 -12.52 4.08
CA PRO A 54 8.61 -13.22 3.15
C PRO A 54 7.16 -12.86 3.36
N ARG A 55 6.41 -12.87 2.29
CA ARG A 55 4.94 -12.79 2.29
C ARG A 55 4.36 -11.62 3.07
N ALA A 56 4.97 -10.45 2.95
CA ALA A 56 4.33 -9.22 3.40
C ALA A 56 3.11 -8.93 2.52
N THR A 57 2.01 -8.54 3.13
CA THR A 57 0.81 -8.18 2.39
C THR A 57 0.71 -6.67 2.27
N LEU A 58 0.81 -6.17 1.03
CA LEU A 58 0.54 -4.76 0.73
C LEU A 58 -0.95 -4.61 0.45
N VAL A 59 -1.60 -3.71 1.16
CA VAL A 59 -2.99 -3.37 0.96
C VAL A 59 -3.07 -1.93 0.48
N VAL A 60 -3.65 -1.74 -0.69
CA VAL A 60 -3.89 -0.41 -1.26
C VAL A 60 -5.39 -0.27 -1.50
N HIS A 61 -6.00 0.70 -0.87
CA HIS A 61 -7.39 1.01 -1.08
C HIS A 61 -7.53 2.20 -2.02
N LEU A 62 -8.19 1.96 -3.15
CA LEU A 62 -8.43 2.94 -4.20
C LEU A 62 -9.89 3.33 -4.23
N LYS A 63 -10.16 4.59 -4.48
CA LYS A 63 -11.48 5.10 -4.83
C LYS A 63 -11.46 5.71 -6.22
N GLY A 64 -12.56 5.55 -6.93
CA GLY A 64 -12.73 6.09 -8.26
C GLY A 64 -14.18 6.33 -8.61
N SER A 65 -14.40 6.75 -9.83
CA SER A 65 -15.72 7.02 -10.40
C SER A 65 -15.96 6.16 -11.65
N PRO A 66 -17.17 6.14 -12.21
CA PRO A 66 -17.43 5.45 -13.47
C PRO A 66 -16.54 5.88 -14.63
N ALA A 67 -16.02 7.11 -14.59
CA ALA A 67 -15.09 7.62 -15.60
C ALA A 67 -13.72 6.91 -15.57
N ASP A 68 -13.39 6.24 -14.47
CA ASP A 68 -12.15 5.49 -14.31
C ASP A 68 -12.24 4.04 -14.83
N ALA A 69 -13.37 3.65 -15.42
CA ALA A 69 -13.50 2.33 -16.03
C ALA A 69 -12.45 2.11 -17.12
N GLY A 70 -11.92 0.91 -17.19
CA GLY A 70 -10.88 0.54 -18.15
C GLY A 70 -9.65 -0.04 -17.47
N SER A 71 -8.55 -0.11 -18.21
CA SER A 71 -7.29 -0.64 -17.72
C SER A 71 -6.40 0.47 -17.18
N HIS A 72 -5.85 0.25 -15.99
CA HIS A 72 -4.90 1.15 -15.34
C HIS A 72 -3.59 0.43 -15.06
N ARG A 73 -2.47 1.11 -15.25
CA ARG A 73 -1.16 0.57 -14.93
C ARG A 73 -0.84 0.84 -13.46
N VAL A 74 -0.53 -0.20 -12.73
CA VAL A 74 -0.06 -0.13 -11.34
C VAL A 74 1.42 -0.43 -11.30
N THR A 75 2.20 0.43 -10.66
CA THR A 75 3.64 0.25 -10.47
C THR A 75 3.96 0.22 -8.99
N LEU A 76 4.74 -0.77 -8.58
CA LEU A 76 5.26 -0.89 -7.22
C LEU A 76 6.78 -0.79 -7.27
N GLN A 77 7.36 0.06 -6.42
CA GLN A 77 8.81 0.23 -6.28
C GLN A 77 9.21 0.11 -4.81
N TRP A 78 10.11 -0.81 -4.52
CA TRP A 78 10.67 -0.98 -3.19
C TRP A 78 12.03 -0.32 -3.10
N LEU A 79 12.10 0.75 -2.30
CA LEU A 79 13.29 1.58 -2.17
C LEU A 79 13.97 1.33 -0.84
N SER A 80 15.29 1.16 -0.89
CA SER A 80 16.14 1.02 0.30
C SER A 80 16.30 2.37 1.02
N PRO A 81 16.80 2.38 2.28
CA PRO A 81 17.12 3.62 2.97
C PRO A 81 18.12 4.51 2.24
N SER A 82 18.96 3.95 1.37
CA SER A 82 19.87 4.71 0.51
C SER A 82 19.20 5.36 -0.70
N GLY A 83 17.93 5.07 -0.94
CA GLY A 83 17.18 5.51 -2.12
C GLY A 83 17.34 4.60 -3.34
N SER A 84 18.09 3.50 -3.23
CA SER A 84 18.24 2.52 -4.30
C SER A 84 16.96 1.71 -4.47
N GLU A 85 16.58 1.46 -5.72
CA GLU A 85 15.48 0.54 -6.03
C GLU A 85 15.98 -0.90 -5.90
N LEU A 86 15.45 -1.64 -4.96
CA LEU A 86 15.77 -3.05 -4.75
C LEU A 86 14.87 -3.97 -5.57
N TRP A 87 13.69 -3.49 -5.89
CA TRP A 87 12.67 -4.28 -6.55
C TRP A 87 11.60 -3.36 -7.16
N SER A 88 11.09 -3.76 -8.31
CA SER A 88 9.92 -3.10 -8.91
C SER A 88 9.04 -4.12 -9.63
N SER A 89 7.78 -3.79 -9.75
CA SER A 89 6.82 -4.60 -10.48
C SER A 89 5.77 -3.71 -11.14
N ASP A 90 5.37 -4.09 -12.34
CA ASP A 90 4.28 -3.48 -13.06
C ASP A 90 3.13 -4.48 -13.18
N GLY A 91 1.92 -3.97 -13.08
CA GLY A 91 0.71 -4.75 -13.27
C GLY A 91 -0.41 -3.93 -13.87
N GLU A 92 -1.46 -4.59 -14.29
CA GLU A 92 -2.67 -3.95 -14.77
C GLU A 92 -3.82 -4.13 -13.78
N LEU A 93 -4.55 -3.05 -13.54
CA LEU A 93 -5.80 -3.05 -12.80
C LEU A 93 -6.95 -2.81 -13.77
N GLY A 94 -7.78 -3.83 -13.97
CA GLY A 94 -9.00 -3.69 -14.75
C GLY A 94 -10.14 -3.17 -13.89
N VAL A 95 -10.70 -2.05 -14.28
CA VAL A 95 -11.86 -1.45 -13.62
C VAL A 95 -13.09 -1.68 -14.49
N VAL A 96 -14.02 -2.49 -13.99
CA VAL A 96 -15.26 -2.80 -14.68
C VAL A 96 -16.23 -1.63 -14.52
N PRO A 97 -16.92 -1.21 -15.57
CA PRO A 97 -17.94 -0.17 -15.46
C PRO A 97 -19.01 -0.58 -14.43
N PRO A 98 -19.37 0.31 -13.48
CA PRO A 98 -20.39 0.00 -12.50
C PRO A 98 -21.78 0.04 -13.10
N PRO A 99 -22.80 -0.52 -12.40
CA PRO A 99 -24.19 -0.33 -12.76
C PRO A 99 -24.58 1.14 -12.79
N ALA A 100 -25.64 1.46 -13.54
CA ALA A 100 -26.17 2.81 -13.58
C ALA A 100 -26.55 3.32 -12.17
N GLY A 101 -26.20 4.59 -11.88
CA GLY A 101 -26.50 5.22 -10.59
C GLY A 101 -25.37 5.13 -9.56
N VAL A 102 -24.34 4.33 -9.79
CA VAL A 102 -23.15 4.28 -8.94
C VAL A 102 -22.25 5.46 -9.28
N VAL A 103 -21.92 6.27 -8.28
CA VAL A 103 -21.11 7.50 -8.43
C VAL A 103 -19.68 7.30 -7.95
N GLU A 104 -19.48 6.46 -6.95
CA GLU A 104 -18.19 6.18 -6.32
C GLU A 104 -17.97 4.68 -6.25
N MET A 105 -16.76 4.26 -6.53
CA MET A 105 -16.35 2.86 -6.52
C MET A 105 -15.12 2.68 -5.63
N ASP A 106 -15.09 1.57 -4.92
CA ASP A 106 -13.96 1.15 -4.10
C ASP A 106 -13.23 -0.02 -4.75
N PHE A 107 -11.91 0.08 -4.81
CA PHE A 107 -11.05 -0.99 -5.33
C PHE A 107 -9.98 -1.32 -4.31
N PRO A 108 -10.08 -2.42 -3.58
CA PRO A 108 -8.97 -2.92 -2.79
C PRO A 108 -8.00 -3.68 -3.69
N LEU A 109 -6.73 -3.36 -3.56
CA LEU A 109 -5.63 -4.11 -4.16
C LEU A 109 -4.87 -4.78 -3.03
N ILE A 110 -4.74 -6.09 -3.11
CA ILE A 110 -4.03 -6.91 -2.13
C ILE A 110 -2.90 -7.62 -2.87
N ALA A 111 -1.66 -7.34 -2.49
CA ALA A 111 -0.49 -7.95 -3.09
C ALA A 111 0.38 -8.62 -2.03
N GLN A 112 0.76 -9.87 -2.25
CA GLN A 112 1.68 -10.59 -1.39
C GLN A 112 3.09 -10.47 -1.97
N LEU A 113 4.01 -9.92 -1.18
CA LEU A 113 5.34 -9.53 -1.62
C LEU A 113 6.41 -10.08 -0.69
N ASP A 114 7.54 -10.49 -1.29
CA ASP A 114 8.76 -10.75 -0.54
C ASP A 114 9.61 -9.47 -0.55
N LEU A 115 9.97 -8.97 0.62
CA LEU A 115 10.69 -7.72 0.77
C LEU A 115 12.18 -7.97 1.03
N PRO A 116 13.07 -7.71 0.06
CA PRO A 116 14.50 -7.75 0.31
C PRO A 116 14.93 -6.58 1.19
N LEU A 117 15.77 -6.87 2.18
CA LEU A 117 16.28 -5.93 3.15
C LEU A 117 17.80 -5.97 3.14
N ASP A 118 18.45 -4.90 2.69
CA ASP A 118 19.90 -4.83 2.55
C ASP A 118 20.59 -4.16 3.75
N MET A 119 19.89 -3.25 4.43
CA MET A 119 20.42 -2.49 5.56
C MET A 119 19.30 -2.13 6.54
N ALA A 120 19.67 -1.70 7.74
CA ALA A 120 18.76 -1.09 8.67
C ALA A 120 18.37 0.32 8.20
N GLY A 121 17.15 0.74 8.50
CA GLY A 121 16.67 2.08 8.19
C GLY A 121 15.25 2.10 7.64
N ARG A 122 14.91 3.21 7.02
CA ARG A 122 13.57 3.47 6.50
C ARG A 122 13.47 3.06 5.04
N TYR A 123 12.69 2.04 4.78
CA TYR A 123 12.29 1.60 3.44
C TYR A 123 11.01 2.29 3.01
N VAL A 124 10.82 2.43 1.70
CA VAL A 124 9.60 3.00 1.14
C VAL A 124 9.10 2.12 0.01
N MET A 125 7.83 1.72 0.10
CA MET A 125 7.10 1.16 -1.02
C MET A 125 6.36 2.31 -1.72
N ARG A 126 6.74 2.58 -2.95
CA ARG A 126 6.08 3.59 -3.77
C ARG A 126 5.04 2.92 -4.64
N VAL A 127 3.82 3.41 -4.56
CA VAL A 127 2.69 2.93 -5.37
C VAL A 127 2.39 3.95 -6.45
N GLY A 128 2.56 3.55 -7.69
CA GLY A 128 2.26 4.37 -8.86
C GLY A 128 0.98 3.90 -9.55
N LEU A 129 0.26 4.83 -10.12
CA LEU A 129 -0.94 4.60 -10.91
C LEU A 129 -0.87 5.45 -12.18
N ASP A 130 -0.93 4.81 -13.34
CA ASP A 130 -0.85 5.46 -14.66
C ASP A 130 0.33 6.42 -14.81
N GLY A 131 1.51 6.02 -14.30
CA GLY A 131 2.75 6.77 -14.39
C GLY A 131 2.98 7.82 -13.31
N ASN A 132 2.05 8.00 -12.38
CA ASN A 132 2.17 8.97 -11.29
C ASN A 132 2.24 8.25 -9.93
N THR A 133 3.07 8.73 -9.02
CA THR A 133 3.10 8.23 -7.64
C THR A 133 1.87 8.72 -6.89
N HIS A 134 1.12 7.79 -6.34
CA HIS A 134 -0.12 8.07 -5.60
C HIS A 134 -0.02 7.80 -4.11
N ALA A 135 0.91 6.94 -3.69
CA ALA A 135 1.12 6.64 -2.28
C ALA A 135 2.54 6.18 -2.01
N GLU A 136 2.99 6.39 -0.80
CA GLU A 136 4.24 5.87 -0.27
C GLU A 136 3.97 5.23 1.10
N VAL A 137 4.44 3.99 1.27
CA VAL A 137 4.33 3.26 2.54
C VAL A 137 5.72 3.07 3.11
N ALA A 138 5.97 3.64 4.27
CA ALA A 138 7.25 3.52 4.94
C ALA A 138 7.28 2.32 5.89
N VAL A 139 8.41 1.62 5.91
CA VAL A 139 8.69 0.53 6.85
C VAL A 139 10.05 0.76 7.48
N GLN A 140 10.08 0.85 8.80
CA GLN A 140 11.33 0.98 9.55
C GLN A 140 11.89 -0.41 9.84
N VAL A 141 13.09 -0.67 9.36
CA VAL A 141 13.80 -1.94 9.60
C VAL A 141 14.89 -1.72 10.65
N ARG A 142 14.84 -2.51 11.71
CA ARG A 142 15.78 -2.47 12.83
C ARG A 142 16.41 -3.84 13.05
N PRO A 143 17.70 -3.90 13.38
CA PRO A 143 18.27 -5.15 13.86
C PRO A 143 17.60 -5.52 15.17
N ALA A 144 17.31 -6.81 15.36
CA ALA A 144 16.84 -7.30 16.64
C ALA A 144 17.91 -7.01 17.69
N ALA A 145 17.56 -6.22 18.71
CA ALA A 145 18.41 -6.10 19.90
C ALA A 145 18.55 -7.49 20.52
N ALA A 146 19.76 -7.82 21.04
CA ALA A 146 19.95 -9.03 21.86
C ALA A 146 18.77 -9.09 22.86
N ALA A 147 18.04 -10.23 22.83
CA ALA A 147 16.75 -10.35 23.47
C ALA A 147 16.77 -9.73 24.87
N PRO A 148 15.95 -8.72 25.17
CA PRO A 148 15.80 -8.27 26.54
C PRO A 148 15.32 -9.47 27.34
N VAL A 149 16.00 -9.76 28.43
CA VAL A 149 15.52 -10.73 29.38
C VAL A 149 14.09 -10.31 29.71
N SER A 150 13.13 -11.07 29.24
CA SER A 150 11.74 -10.79 29.48
C SER A 150 11.51 -10.87 31.00
N ARG A 151 11.54 -9.72 31.65
CA ARG A 151 10.96 -9.62 32.95
C ARG A 151 9.47 -9.65 32.78
N THR A 152 8.92 -10.83 32.79
CA THR A 152 7.47 -10.99 32.96
C THR A 152 7.12 -10.23 34.24
N PRO A 153 6.26 -9.21 34.18
CA PRO A 153 5.79 -8.59 35.42
C PRO A 153 5.05 -9.66 36.21
N VAL A 154 5.64 -10.09 37.29
CA VAL A 154 4.94 -10.95 38.25
C VAL A 154 3.94 -10.05 38.96
N MET A 155 2.67 -10.22 38.64
CA MET A 155 1.60 -9.66 39.44
C MET A 155 1.63 -10.39 40.79
N MET A 156 2.17 -9.74 41.79
CA MET A 156 2.04 -10.20 43.19
C MET A 156 0.62 -9.85 43.66
N SER A 157 -0.18 -10.86 43.88
CA SER A 157 -1.46 -10.75 44.57
C SER A 157 -1.24 -10.58 46.08
#